data_71477a8316df74d67ceb225f976bdcee
#
_entry.id   71477a8316df74d67ceb225f976bdcee
#
_cell.length_a   1.000
_cell.length_b   1.000
_cell.length_c   1.000
_cell.angle_alpha   90.00
_cell.angle_beta   90.00
_cell.angle_gamma   90.00
#
_symmetry.space_group_name_H-M   'P 1'
#
loop_
_entity.id
_entity.type
_entity.pdbx_description
1 polymer ?
#
loop_
_entity_poly.entity_id
_entity_poly.type
_entity_poly.pdbx_seq_one_letter_code
_entity_poly.pdbx_strand_id
1 'polypeptide(L)'
;EEDGFLHANKTTLGADDGVGVCYMLALLDDESLKHPALECVFTVQEEVGLNGAMGLDKSILKAKKMIGLDRGKEKIITVSCSGGRRAVVEKELSYLKNESPCYQLYVGGLQGGHSGGVIHLERGNANVIMTRVYYHLSLNNIEFLLGSFKGGLKDNAIPRECVSVFASNDDFKKIKEVVLKVENDLKEELKESDEHVFVRLEKVDSLNEVISVKESQDIISMMYLMPNGFMHKSLKMDLTNISLNMGVVEMNEKFNIYFSIRSPMESAKDELSNKLSLIASMFKAKYVLDNNYPGWNYDEGSKLRKQYVDFVKETEGITLKEE
;
A
#
# COMPACT_ATOMS: atom_id res chain seq x y z
N GLU A 1 17.04 -29.25 -5.84
CA GLU A 1 17.15 -29.05 -4.39
C GLU A 1 18.49 -28.36 -4.13
N GLU A 2 18.48 -27.16 -3.60
CA GLU A 2 19.66 -26.38 -3.23
C GLU A 2 19.45 -25.88 -1.80
N ASP A 3 20.50 -25.93 -0.99
CA ASP A 3 20.47 -25.44 0.41
C ASP A 3 19.40 -26.10 1.33
N GLY A 4 18.92 -27.31 0.98
CA GLY A 4 17.84 -27.99 1.67
C GLY A 4 16.43 -27.50 1.30
N PHE A 5 16.31 -26.67 0.26
CA PHE A 5 15.05 -26.14 -0.25
C PHE A 5 14.72 -26.66 -1.64
N LEU A 6 13.43 -26.77 -1.94
CA LEU A 6 12.95 -27.02 -3.29
C LEU A 6 12.81 -25.69 -4.02
N HIS A 7 13.37 -25.62 -5.23
CA HIS A 7 13.28 -24.44 -6.09
C HIS A 7 12.64 -24.79 -7.43
N ALA A 8 11.86 -23.86 -7.98
CA ALA A 8 11.36 -23.94 -9.35
C ALA A 8 12.38 -23.29 -10.32
N ASN A 9 12.50 -23.83 -11.53
CA ASN A 9 13.38 -23.28 -12.54
C ASN A 9 12.66 -22.22 -13.38
N LYS A 10 13.00 -20.95 -13.17
CA LYS A 10 12.47 -19.77 -13.89
C LYS A 10 10.94 -19.58 -13.80
N THR A 11 10.31 -20.10 -12.75
CA THR A 11 8.90 -19.93 -12.47
C THR A 11 8.66 -19.93 -10.93
N THR A 12 7.45 -19.63 -10.49
CA THR A 12 7.04 -19.84 -9.10
C THR A 12 6.89 -21.33 -8.80
N LEU A 13 7.17 -21.74 -7.55
CA LEU A 13 7.05 -23.14 -7.14
C LEU A 13 5.60 -23.62 -7.09
N GLY A 14 4.64 -22.72 -6.79
CA GLY A 14 3.21 -23.03 -6.75
C GLY A 14 2.76 -23.80 -5.50
N ALA A 15 3.57 -23.84 -4.44
CA ALA A 15 3.26 -24.53 -3.19
C ALA A 15 2.47 -23.69 -2.17
N ASP A 16 2.12 -22.49 -2.53
CA ASP A 16 1.37 -21.51 -1.73
C ASP A 16 -0.09 -21.45 -2.25
N ASP A 17 -1.10 -22.00 -1.50
CA ASP A 17 -0.89 -22.87 -0.32
C ASP A 17 -1.27 -24.35 -0.63
N GLY A 18 -0.60 -24.96 -1.58
CA GLY A 18 -0.81 -26.39 -1.94
C GLY A 18 -0.53 -27.35 -0.76
N VAL A 19 0.34 -26.96 0.18
CA VAL A 19 0.64 -27.76 1.36
C VAL A 19 -0.58 -27.83 2.27
N GLY A 20 -1.25 -26.71 2.54
CA GLY A 20 -2.48 -26.71 3.33
C GLY A 20 -3.61 -27.51 2.68
N VAL A 21 -3.73 -27.47 1.35
CA VAL A 21 -4.65 -28.31 0.60
C VAL A 21 -4.36 -29.80 0.85
N CYS A 22 -3.08 -30.20 0.75
CA CYS A 22 -2.69 -31.60 0.99
C CYS A 22 -2.98 -32.03 2.42
N TYR A 23 -2.73 -31.21 3.43
CA TYR A 23 -3.07 -31.52 4.84
C TYR A 23 -4.58 -31.71 5.03
N MET A 24 -5.41 -30.85 4.49
CA MET A 24 -6.86 -30.99 4.59
C MET A 24 -7.36 -32.28 3.93
N LEU A 25 -6.84 -32.63 2.75
CA LEU A 25 -7.19 -33.87 2.07
C LEU A 25 -6.74 -35.10 2.86
N ALA A 26 -5.53 -35.09 3.41
CA ALA A 26 -5.03 -36.18 4.25
C ALA A 26 -5.88 -36.39 5.52
N LEU A 27 -6.32 -35.31 6.17
CA LEU A 27 -7.21 -35.37 7.32
C LEU A 27 -8.58 -35.95 6.99
N LEU A 28 -9.08 -35.71 5.77
CA LEU A 28 -10.37 -36.26 5.30
C LEU A 28 -10.28 -37.74 4.89
N ASP A 29 -9.12 -38.20 4.44
CA ASP A 29 -8.88 -39.55 3.95
C ASP A 29 -8.50 -40.56 5.06
N ASP A 30 -7.89 -40.11 6.15
CA ASP A 30 -7.39 -40.97 7.21
C ASP A 30 -8.45 -41.24 8.30
N GLU A 31 -9.16 -42.34 8.18
CA GLU A 31 -10.20 -42.79 9.12
C GLU A 31 -9.62 -43.19 10.51
N SER A 32 -8.31 -43.33 10.66
CA SER A 32 -7.67 -43.69 11.92
C SER A 32 -7.52 -42.50 12.87
N LEU A 33 -7.57 -41.28 12.36
CA LEU A 33 -7.41 -40.05 13.11
C LEU A 33 -8.68 -39.70 13.90
N LYS A 34 -8.50 -39.43 15.18
CA LYS A 34 -9.59 -38.93 16.03
C LYS A 34 -9.66 -37.41 15.94
N HIS A 35 -10.71 -36.90 15.36
CA HIS A 35 -10.94 -35.45 15.22
C HIS A 35 -12.40 -35.07 15.49
N PRO A 36 -12.70 -33.83 15.88
CA PRO A 36 -14.06 -33.31 15.92
C PRO A 36 -14.63 -33.23 14.48
N ALA A 37 -15.90 -32.84 14.34
CA ALA A 37 -16.45 -32.54 13.03
C ALA A 37 -15.61 -31.44 12.34
N LEU A 38 -15.18 -31.71 11.11
CA LEU A 38 -14.36 -30.82 10.30
C LEU A 38 -15.16 -30.29 9.10
N GLU A 39 -14.92 -29.06 8.75
CA GLU A 39 -15.32 -28.43 7.49
C GLU A 39 -14.06 -27.94 6.80
N CYS A 40 -13.63 -28.60 5.73
CA CYS A 40 -12.48 -28.16 4.92
C CYS A 40 -12.97 -27.23 3.83
N VAL A 41 -12.48 -25.99 3.85
CA VAL A 41 -12.88 -24.95 2.89
C VAL A 41 -11.74 -24.69 1.92
N PHE A 42 -11.97 -24.95 0.65
CA PHE A 42 -11.04 -24.70 -0.44
C PHE A 42 -11.56 -23.54 -1.28
N THR A 43 -10.78 -22.51 -1.43
CA THR A 43 -11.15 -21.34 -2.24
C THR A 43 -10.23 -21.20 -3.46
N VAL A 44 -10.64 -20.41 -4.43
CA VAL A 44 -9.88 -20.14 -5.66
C VAL A 44 -9.55 -18.66 -5.76
N GLN A 45 -8.53 -18.34 -6.57
CA GLN A 45 -8.17 -16.95 -6.90
C GLN A 45 -7.82 -16.10 -5.67
N GLU A 46 -7.05 -16.65 -4.74
CA GLU A 46 -6.54 -15.90 -3.57
C GLU A 46 -5.66 -14.73 -4.04
N GLU A 47 -4.65 -14.99 -4.88
CA GLU A 47 -3.62 -14.05 -5.37
C GLU A 47 -4.16 -12.88 -6.21
N VAL A 48 -5.37 -12.99 -6.71
CA VAL A 48 -6.01 -11.96 -7.54
C VAL A 48 -7.16 -11.24 -6.82
N GLY A 49 -7.14 -11.24 -5.49
CA GLY A 49 -8.06 -10.45 -4.67
C GLY A 49 -9.05 -11.26 -3.84
N LEU A 50 -8.73 -12.49 -3.47
CA LEU A 50 -9.54 -13.35 -2.59
C LEU A 50 -10.94 -13.67 -3.17
N ASN A 51 -11.08 -13.74 -4.51
CA ASN A 51 -12.36 -13.80 -5.18
C ASN A 51 -13.22 -15.01 -4.73
N GLY A 52 -12.60 -16.18 -4.54
CA GLY A 52 -13.29 -17.37 -4.06
C GLY A 52 -13.79 -17.22 -2.62
N ALA A 53 -12.99 -16.66 -1.73
CA ALA A 53 -13.37 -16.40 -0.35
C ALA A 53 -14.45 -15.33 -0.24
N MET A 54 -14.38 -14.29 -1.07
CA MET A 54 -15.40 -13.22 -1.11
C MET A 54 -16.73 -13.70 -1.67
N GLY A 55 -16.71 -14.63 -2.64
CA GLY A 55 -17.90 -15.22 -3.25
C GLY A 55 -18.52 -16.38 -2.47
N LEU A 56 -17.87 -16.84 -1.38
CA LEU A 56 -18.37 -17.97 -0.59
C LEU A 56 -19.69 -17.61 0.13
N ASP A 57 -20.69 -18.46 -0.02
CA ASP A 57 -21.90 -18.40 0.81
C ASP A 57 -21.58 -18.84 2.24
N LYS A 58 -21.41 -17.87 3.12
CA LYS A 58 -21.05 -18.11 4.53
C LYS A 58 -22.15 -18.83 5.32
N SER A 59 -23.39 -18.89 4.81
CA SER A 59 -24.51 -19.54 5.49
C SER A 59 -24.36 -21.06 5.54
N ILE A 60 -23.57 -21.64 4.66
CA ILE A 60 -23.29 -23.08 4.64
C ILE A 60 -22.34 -23.53 5.75
N LEU A 61 -21.54 -22.62 6.28
CA LEU A 61 -20.53 -22.90 7.32
C LEU A 61 -21.18 -23.03 8.69
N LYS A 62 -20.92 -24.14 9.37
CA LYS A 62 -21.40 -24.44 10.72
C LYS A 62 -20.31 -24.26 11.78
N ALA A 63 -19.05 -24.45 11.39
CA ALA A 63 -17.89 -24.31 12.28
C ALA A 63 -17.81 -22.89 12.85
N LYS A 64 -17.40 -22.80 14.12
CA LYS A 64 -17.21 -21.53 14.85
C LYS A 64 -15.73 -21.26 15.18
N LYS A 65 -14.85 -22.18 14.82
CA LYS A 65 -13.40 -22.06 14.98
C LYS A 65 -12.76 -22.33 13.63
N MET A 66 -11.77 -21.55 13.27
CA MET A 66 -11.05 -21.69 12.01
C MET A 66 -9.55 -21.77 12.28
N ILE A 67 -8.88 -22.64 11.53
CA ILE A 67 -7.42 -22.72 11.45
C ILE A 67 -7.07 -22.42 9.99
N GLY A 68 -6.31 -21.37 9.75
CA GLY A 68 -5.71 -21.06 8.45
C GLY A 68 -4.35 -21.72 8.36
N LEU A 69 -4.09 -22.44 7.27
CA LEU A 69 -2.83 -23.16 7.04
C LEU A 69 -1.87 -22.37 6.15
N ASP A 70 -2.33 -21.26 5.60
CA ASP A 70 -1.57 -20.38 4.70
C ASP A 70 -0.70 -19.38 5.49
N ARG A 71 0.44 -19.88 6.01
CA ARG A 71 1.43 -19.07 6.72
C ARG A 71 2.87 -19.54 6.43
N GLY A 72 3.66 -18.66 5.82
CA GLY A 72 5.01 -19.00 5.36
C GLY A 72 6.15 -18.85 6.37
N LYS A 73 5.89 -18.61 7.67
CA LYS A 73 6.94 -18.46 8.67
C LYS A 73 6.80 -19.49 9.78
N GLU A 74 7.87 -20.22 10.06
CA GLU A 74 7.93 -21.12 11.20
C GLU A 74 7.87 -20.37 12.54
N LYS A 75 7.35 -21.03 13.55
CA LYS A 75 7.27 -20.54 14.94
C LYS A 75 6.46 -19.25 15.12
N ILE A 76 5.64 -18.91 14.15
CA ILE A 76 4.74 -17.75 14.20
C ILE A 76 3.30 -18.22 14.04
N ILE A 77 2.42 -17.70 14.90
CA ILE A 77 0.98 -17.83 14.77
C ILE A 77 0.36 -16.46 14.50
N THR A 78 -0.40 -16.36 13.43
CA THR A 78 -1.16 -15.15 13.11
C THR A 78 -2.42 -15.09 13.96
N VAL A 79 -2.55 -14.07 14.77
CA VAL A 79 -3.63 -13.90 15.75
C VAL A 79 -4.51 -12.69 15.50
N SER A 80 -4.16 -11.92 14.49
CA SER A 80 -4.97 -10.82 13.94
C SER A 80 -4.57 -10.57 12.49
N CYS A 81 -5.42 -9.91 11.74
CA CYS A 81 -5.10 -9.51 10.38
C CYS A 81 -5.76 -8.18 10.05
N SER A 82 -4.99 -7.25 9.50
CA SER A 82 -5.56 -6.03 8.95
C SER A 82 -6.34 -6.36 7.70
N GLY A 83 -7.61 -5.96 7.65
CA GLY A 83 -8.33 -5.88 6.40
C GLY A 83 -7.71 -4.85 5.47
N GLY A 84 -8.06 -4.92 4.22
CA GLY A 84 -7.59 -3.99 3.20
C GLY A 84 -8.72 -3.35 2.42
N ARG A 85 -8.51 -2.13 1.99
CA ARG A 85 -9.40 -1.42 1.08
C ARG A 85 -8.57 -0.71 0.02
N ARG A 86 -8.85 -0.99 -1.24
CA ARG A 86 -8.28 -0.25 -2.37
C ARG A 86 -9.25 0.84 -2.78
N ALA A 87 -8.72 2.01 -3.01
CA ALA A 87 -9.50 3.14 -3.49
C ALA A 87 -8.72 3.89 -4.58
N VAL A 88 -9.47 4.49 -5.50
CA VAL A 88 -8.93 5.34 -6.55
C VAL A 88 -9.57 6.71 -6.46
N VAL A 89 -8.75 7.76 -6.54
CA VAL A 89 -9.23 9.11 -6.77
C VAL A 89 -8.93 9.47 -8.21
N GLU A 90 -9.98 9.72 -9.00
CA GLU A 90 -9.92 10.01 -10.42
C GLU A 90 -10.29 11.48 -10.66
N LYS A 91 -9.47 12.19 -11.44
CA LYS A 91 -9.77 13.54 -11.89
C LYS A 91 -9.64 13.62 -13.41
N GLU A 92 -10.69 14.10 -14.05
CA GLU A 92 -10.66 14.42 -15.48
C GLU A 92 -9.69 15.57 -15.74
N LEU A 93 -8.99 15.53 -16.86
CA LEU A 93 -7.97 16.49 -17.24
C LEU A 93 -8.37 17.25 -18.51
N SER A 94 -7.96 18.53 -18.57
CA SER A 94 -8.14 19.37 -19.74
C SER A 94 -6.78 19.81 -20.28
N TYR A 95 -6.31 19.16 -21.33
CA TYR A 95 -5.02 19.45 -21.94
C TYR A 95 -5.04 20.69 -22.81
N LEU A 96 -3.94 21.43 -22.77
CA LEU A 96 -3.67 22.65 -23.53
C LEU A 96 -2.35 22.47 -24.28
N LYS A 97 -2.22 23.10 -25.43
CA LYS A 97 -0.94 23.16 -26.15
C LYS A 97 0.10 23.88 -25.31
N ASN A 98 1.28 23.32 -25.23
CA ASN A 98 2.40 23.89 -24.51
C ASN A 98 3.38 24.61 -25.44
N GLU A 99 3.81 25.81 -25.02
CA GLU A 99 4.86 26.59 -25.69
C GLU A 99 5.97 27.03 -24.70
N SER A 100 5.85 26.61 -23.43
CA SER A 100 6.79 26.97 -22.36
C SER A 100 7.90 25.93 -22.22
N PRO A 101 9.08 26.32 -21.69
CA PRO A 101 10.16 25.38 -21.36
C PRO A 101 9.70 24.30 -20.40
N CYS A 102 10.21 23.08 -20.61
CA CYS A 102 9.86 21.93 -19.78
C CYS A 102 11.01 21.50 -18.88
N TYR A 103 10.63 21.00 -17.71
CA TYR A 103 11.51 20.54 -16.65
C TYR A 103 11.02 19.20 -16.10
N GLN A 104 11.93 18.30 -15.81
CA GLN A 104 11.65 17.05 -15.13
C GLN A 104 12.09 17.11 -13.68
N LEU A 105 11.20 16.71 -12.79
CA LEU A 105 11.51 16.37 -11.42
C LEU A 105 11.61 14.86 -11.28
N TYR A 106 12.63 14.40 -10.58
CA TYR A 106 12.79 13.00 -10.21
C TYR A 106 13.09 12.86 -8.72
N VAL A 107 12.21 12.20 -8.00
CA VAL A 107 12.37 11.81 -6.60
C VAL A 107 12.81 10.37 -6.56
N GLY A 108 13.87 10.05 -5.84
CA GLY A 108 14.40 8.69 -5.73
C GLY A 108 15.30 8.50 -4.52
N GLY A 109 16.00 7.34 -4.48
CA GLY A 109 16.88 6.99 -3.37
C GLY A 109 16.15 6.48 -2.13
N LEU A 110 14.85 6.16 -2.23
CA LEU A 110 14.03 5.70 -1.12
C LEU A 110 14.03 4.17 -1.01
N GLN A 111 13.92 3.66 0.22
CA GLN A 111 13.91 2.22 0.50
C GLN A 111 12.60 1.56 0.09
N GLY A 112 11.46 2.24 0.26
CA GLY A 112 10.15 1.68 0.01
C GLY A 112 9.83 0.47 0.87
N GLY A 113 9.04 -0.47 0.35
CA GLY A 113 8.66 -1.72 1.01
C GLY A 113 7.16 -1.99 0.95
N HIS A 114 6.74 -3.15 1.47
CA HIS A 114 5.33 -3.53 1.50
C HIS A 114 4.57 -2.68 2.54
N SER A 115 3.54 -1.95 2.12
CA SER A 115 2.82 -1.00 3.00
C SER A 115 2.18 -1.66 4.23
N GLY A 116 1.79 -2.93 4.16
CA GLY A 116 1.28 -3.67 5.31
C GLY A 116 2.35 -4.13 6.29
N GLY A 117 3.60 -4.30 5.84
CA GLY A 117 4.67 -4.85 6.65
C GLY A 117 5.61 -3.81 7.28
N VAL A 118 5.88 -2.70 6.58
CA VAL A 118 6.92 -1.76 6.99
C VAL A 118 6.47 -0.29 7.06
N ILE A 119 5.18 0.00 6.93
CA ILE A 119 4.69 1.39 6.94
C ILE A 119 4.93 2.08 8.28
N HIS A 120 5.02 1.32 9.37
CA HIS A 120 5.35 1.79 10.71
C HIS A 120 6.81 2.27 10.85
N LEU A 121 7.67 1.97 9.87
CA LEU A 121 9.03 2.49 9.82
C LEU A 121 9.11 3.91 9.22
N GLU A 122 7.96 4.48 8.85
CA GLU A 122 7.78 5.86 8.39
C GLU A 122 8.74 6.25 7.25
N ARG A 123 9.04 5.29 6.36
CA ARG A 123 9.88 5.52 5.17
C ARG A 123 9.27 6.53 4.23
N GLY A 124 10.11 7.25 3.51
CA GLY A 124 9.69 8.22 2.52
C GLY A 124 8.80 7.61 1.42
N ASN A 125 7.74 8.33 1.05
CA ASN A 125 6.87 8.01 -0.07
C ASN A 125 7.14 9.00 -1.20
N ALA A 126 7.63 8.51 -2.35
CA ALA A 126 8.05 9.36 -3.47
C ALA A 126 6.93 10.25 -4.02
N ASN A 127 5.68 9.77 -4.01
CA ASN A 127 4.52 10.55 -4.48
C ASN A 127 4.23 11.73 -3.54
N VAL A 128 4.30 11.50 -2.24
CA VAL A 128 4.12 12.54 -1.21
C VAL A 128 5.25 13.57 -1.27
N ILE A 129 6.48 13.10 -1.44
CA ILE A 129 7.66 13.98 -1.58
C ILE A 129 7.54 14.83 -2.86
N MET A 130 7.19 14.25 -4.00
CA MET A 130 6.97 14.98 -5.24
C MET A 130 5.88 16.04 -5.07
N THR A 131 4.79 15.69 -4.41
CA THR A 131 3.70 16.62 -4.08
C THR A 131 4.20 17.78 -3.23
N ARG A 132 5.04 17.50 -2.22
CA ARG A 132 5.65 18.53 -1.37
C ARG A 132 6.55 19.48 -2.18
N VAL A 133 7.33 18.97 -3.12
CA VAL A 133 8.17 19.82 -4.00
C VAL A 133 7.30 20.81 -4.76
N TYR A 134 6.26 20.34 -5.44
CA TYR A 134 5.33 21.21 -6.18
C TYR A 134 4.61 22.23 -5.28
N TYR A 135 4.20 21.80 -4.09
CA TYR A 135 3.56 22.70 -3.14
C TYR A 135 4.52 23.82 -2.71
N HIS A 136 5.80 23.52 -2.49
CA HIS A 136 6.82 24.52 -2.21
C HIS A 136 7.11 25.44 -3.41
N LEU A 137 7.01 24.97 -4.66
CA LEU A 137 7.04 25.84 -5.83
C LEU A 137 5.90 26.86 -5.77
N SER A 138 4.66 26.40 -5.48
CA SER A 138 3.51 27.29 -5.32
C SER A 138 3.69 28.33 -4.21
N LEU A 139 4.23 27.93 -3.04
CA LEU A 139 4.51 28.83 -1.90
C LEU A 139 5.54 29.93 -2.26
N ASN A 140 6.40 29.68 -3.24
CA ASN A 140 7.38 30.65 -3.73
C ASN A 140 6.90 31.40 -5.00
N ASN A 141 5.60 31.37 -5.28
CA ASN A 141 4.98 32.00 -6.44
C ASN A 141 5.67 31.59 -7.77
N ILE A 142 5.96 30.30 -7.90
CA ILE A 142 6.41 29.68 -9.15
C ILE A 142 5.20 28.99 -9.78
N GLU A 143 4.85 29.42 -11.00
CA GLU A 143 3.79 28.82 -11.77
C GLU A 143 4.30 27.61 -12.53
N PHE A 144 3.53 26.52 -12.51
CA PHE A 144 3.83 25.30 -13.25
C PHE A 144 2.57 24.72 -13.88
N LEU A 145 2.76 24.11 -15.04
CA LEU A 145 1.75 23.40 -15.81
C LEU A 145 2.17 21.94 -15.87
N LEU A 146 1.46 21.05 -15.20
CA LEU A 146 1.78 19.63 -15.21
C LEU A 146 1.57 19.04 -16.61
N GLY A 147 2.55 18.27 -17.07
CA GLY A 147 2.47 17.54 -18.34
C GLY A 147 2.52 16.03 -18.13
N SER A 148 3.18 15.57 -17.06
CA SER A 148 3.14 14.17 -16.66
C SER A 148 3.38 14.02 -15.16
N PHE A 149 2.86 12.93 -14.59
CA PHE A 149 3.14 12.53 -13.21
C PHE A 149 3.05 11.01 -13.15
N LYS A 150 4.11 10.35 -12.69
CA LYS A 150 4.16 8.91 -12.57
C LYS A 150 4.99 8.50 -11.36
N GLY A 151 4.37 7.85 -10.38
CA GLY A 151 5.08 7.32 -9.22
C GLY A 151 4.44 6.08 -8.66
N GLY A 152 5.30 5.15 -8.19
CA GLY A 152 4.89 3.85 -7.68
C GLY A 152 4.56 2.82 -8.76
N LEU A 153 4.58 1.54 -8.37
CA LEU A 153 4.31 0.39 -9.26
C LEU A 153 3.12 -0.44 -8.80
N LYS A 154 2.86 -0.48 -7.48
CA LYS A 154 1.77 -1.23 -6.86
C LYS A 154 1.19 -0.42 -5.70
N ASP A 155 -0.12 -0.46 -5.55
CA ASP A 155 -0.85 0.25 -4.48
C ASP A 155 -0.46 -0.20 -3.07
N ASN A 156 -0.08 -1.47 -2.90
CA ASN A 156 0.36 -2.05 -1.64
C ASN A 156 1.88 -1.92 -1.37
N ALA A 157 2.61 -1.18 -2.19
CA ALA A 157 4.02 -0.87 -1.99
C ALA A 157 4.22 0.62 -1.73
N ILE A 158 5.11 0.99 -0.79
CA ILE A 158 5.52 2.38 -0.57
C ILE A 158 6.37 2.80 -1.79
N PRO A 159 5.98 3.85 -2.54
CA PRO A 159 6.69 4.29 -3.74
C PRO A 159 8.13 4.69 -3.45
N ARG A 160 9.06 4.12 -4.19
CA ARG A 160 10.49 4.41 -4.09
C ARG A 160 10.93 5.54 -5.01
N GLU A 161 10.18 5.76 -6.08
CA GLU A 161 10.49 6.68 -7.15
C GLU A 161 9.23 7.37 -7.66
N CYS A 162 9.40 8.63 -8.07
CA CYS A 162 8.38 9.41 -8.74
C CYS A 162 9.05 10.33 -9.77
N VAL A 163 8.51 10.36 -10.98
CA VAL A 163 8.95 11.24 -12.07
C VAL A 163 7.77 12.11 -12.48
N SER A 164 8.01 13.39 -12.67
CA SER A 164 7.01 14.32 -13.17
C SER A 164 7.65 15.34 -14.10
N VAL A 165 6.95 15.67 -15.19
CA VAL A 165 7.37 16.72 -16.11
C VAL A 165 6.36 17.86 -16.06
N PHE A 166 6.85 19.07 -16.00
CA PHE A 166 6.05 20.29 -15.98
C PHE A 166 6.66 21.37 -16.87
N ALA A 167 5.83 22.28 -17.33
CA ALA A 167 6.27 23.47 -18.02
C ALA A 167 6.20 24.68 -17.08
N SER A 168 7.13 25.63 -17.24
CA SER A 168 7.13 26.89 -16.50
C SER A 168 7.91 27.96 -17.24
N ASN A 169 7.44 29.20 -17.17
CA ASN A 169 8.14 30.38 -17.65
C ASN A 169 8.98 31.07 -16.56
N ASP A 170 8.96 30.57 -15.33
CA ASP A 170 9.77 31.08 -14.24
C ASP A 170 11.27 30.81 -14.44
N ASP A 171 12.12 31.61 -13.82
CA ASP A 171 13.57 31.45 -13.92
C ASP A 171 13.98 30.06 -13.34
N PHE A 172 14.70 29.31 -14.15
CA PHE A 172 15.25 28.01 -13.77
C PHE A 172 16.06 28.02 -12.46
N LYS A 173 16.81 29.11 -12.21
CA LYS A 173 17.57 29.25 -10.97
C LYS A 173 16.66 29.33 -9.76
N LYS A 174 15.57 30.12 -9.86
CA LYS A 174 14.56 30.24 -8.79
C LYS A 174 13.89 28.89 -8.52
N ILE A 175 13.50 28.15 -9.56
CA ILE A 175 12.93 26.80 -9.44
C ILE A 175 13.94 25.87 -8.72
N LYS A 176 15.20 25.87 -9.18
CA LYS A 176 16.26 25.03 -8.64
C LYS A 176 16.55 25.31 -7.16
N GLU A 177 16.56 26.58 -6.77
CA GLU A 177 16.77 26.98 -5.36
C GLU A 177 15.68 26.40 -4.45
N VAL A 178 14.41 26.45 -4.86
CA VAL A 178 13.30 25.87 -4.10
C VAL A 178 13.44 24.34 -4.01
N VAL A 179 13.76 23.68 -5.12
CA VAL A 179 13.93 22.22 -5.16
C VAL A 179 15.08 21.78 -4.25
N LEU A 180 16.23 22.46 -4.33
CA LEU A 180 17.40 22.15 -3.47
C LEU A 180 17.10 22.37 -1.99
N LYS A 181 16.33 23.40 -1.64
CA LYS A 181 15.91 23.61 -0.25
C LYS A 181 15.08 22.43 0.24
N VAL A 182 14.05 21.99 -0.51
CA VAL A 182 13.22 20.84 -0.14
C VAL A 182 14.05 19.56 -0.05
N GLU A 183 14.99 19.34 -0.98
CA GLU A 183 15.88 18.16 -0.94
C GLU A 183 16.73 18.15 0.34
N ASN A 184 17.29 19.29 0.74
CA ASN A 184 18.10 19.39 1.96
C ASN A 184 17.26 19.13 3.22
N ASP A 185 16.04 19.69 3.28
CA ASP A 185 15.11 19.44 4.37
C ASP A 185 14.77 17.94 4.47
N LEU A 186 14.52 17.27 3.34
CA LEU A 186 14.24 15.84 3.27
C LEU A 186 15.42 14.97 3.73
N LYS A 187 16.64 15.33 3.37
CA LYS A 187 17.86 14.61 3.81
C LYS A 187 18.02 14.61 5.33
N GLU A 188 17.67 15.70 5.98
CA GLU A 188 17.68 15.78 7.45
C GLU A 188 16.50 15.01 8.08
N GLU A 189 15.31 15.14 7.51
CA GLU A 189 14.11 14.51 8.04
C GLU A 189 14.13 12.98 7.90
N LEU A 190 14.68 12.46 6.80
CA LEU A 190 14.66 11.04 6.43
C LEU A 190 16.02 10.35 6.62
N LYS A 191 16.98 10.97 7.30
CA LYS A 191 18.35 10.43 7.45
C LYS A 191 18.42 9.04 8.08
N GLU A 192 17.46 8.67 8.90
CA GLU A 192 17.40 7.34 9.55
C GLU A 192 16.69 6.28 8.73
N SER A 193 15.73 6.68 7.89
CA SER A 193 14.91 5.75 7.09
C SER A 193 15.34 5.67 5.63
N ASP A 194 15.79 6.79 5.04
CA ASP A 194 16.05 6.91 3.60
C ASP A 194 17.25 7.84 3.33
N GLU A 195 18.43 7.47 3.85
CA GLU A 195 19.67 8.28 3.82
C GLU A 195 20.12 8.72 2.41
N HIS A 196 19.64 8.02 1.37
CA HIS A 196 20.00 8.29 -0.02
C HIS A 196 18.93 9.08 -0.78
N VAL A 197 17.95 9.67 -0.07
CA VAL A 197 16.89 10.45 -0.72
C VAL A 197 17.46 11.62 -1.53
N PHE A 198 16.94 11.82 -2.73
CA PHE A 198 17.28 12.94 -3.59
C PHE A 198 16.08 13.45 -4.38
N VAL A 199 16.18 14.72 -4.78
CA VAL A 199 15.26 15.36 -5.73
C VAL A 199 16.08 16.01 -6.85
N ARG A 200 15.97 15.49 -8.07
CA ARG A 200 16.67 16.04 -9.24
C ARG A 200 15.74 16.90 -10.08
N LEU A 201 16.26 18.01 -10.55
CA LEU A 201 15.59 18.88 -11.51
C LEU A 201 16.47 19.00 -12.76
N GLU A 202 15.91 18.66 -13.91
CA GLU A 202 16.59 18.70 -15.19
C GLU A 202 15.73 19.42 -16.23
N LYS A 203 16.37 20.07 -17.22
CA LYS A 203 15.68 20.55 -18.42
C LYS A 203 15.45 19.38 -19.35
N VAL A 204 14.26 19.31 -19.93
CA VAL A 204 13.89 18.26 -20.87
C VAL A 204 13.32 18.85 -22.16
N ASP A 205 13.18 18.01 -23.19
CA ASP A 205 12.53 18.40 -24.42
C ASP A 205 11.08 18.82 -24.15
N SER A 206 10.57 19.73 -24.99
CA SER A 206 9.23 20.28 -24.82
C SER A 206 8.15 19.20 -24.96
N LEU A 207 7.24 19.16 -24.00
CA LEU A 207 5.97 18.44 -24.14
C LEU A 207 5.02 19.23 -25.05
N ASN A 208 4.25 18.51 -25.84
CA ASN A 208 3.24 19.13 -26.73
C ASN A 208 2.03 19.65 -25.95
N GLU A 209 1.69 18.97 -24.86
CA GLU A 209 0.47 19.23 -24.09
C GLU A 209 0.75 19.23 -22.59
N VAL A 210 0.07 20.11 -21.89
CA VAL A 210 0.09 20.27 -20.43
C VAL A 210 -1.31 20.62 -19.94
N ILE A 211 -1.57 20.54 -18.64
CA ILE A 211 -2.79 21.10 -18.06
C ILE A 211 -2.54 22.53 -17.56
N SER A 212 -3.61 23.30 -17.33
CA SER A 212 -3.50 24.69 -16.90
C SER A 212 -2.81 24.83 -15.53
N VAL A 213 -2.24 26.02 -15.24
CA VAL A 213 -1.67 26.36 -13.93
C VAL A 213 -2.66 26.08 -12.80
N LYS A 214 -3.92 26.53 -12.96
CA LYS A 214 -4.97 26.34 -11.96
C LYS A 214 -5.23 24.84 -11.70
N GLU A 215 -5.39 24.07 -12.75
CA GLU A 215 -5.66 22.63 -12.62
C GLU A 215 -4.47 21.87 -12.00
N SER A 216 -3.24 22.27 -12.37
CA SER A 216 -2.01 21.76 -11.77
C SER A 216 -1.96 22.04 -10.26
N GLN A 217 -2.26 23.27 -9.85
CA GLN A 217 -2.31 23.67 -8.45
C GLN A 217 -3.44 22.96 -7.69
N ASP A 218 -4.61 22.78 -8.30
CA ASP A 218 -5.73 22.05 -7.73
C ASP A 218 -5.35 20.58 -7.47
N ILE A 219 -4.67 19.90 -8.40
CA ILE A 219 -4.19 18.52 -8.26
C ILE A 219 -3.16 18.42 -7.12
N ILE A 220 -2.16 19.29 -7.11
CA ILE A 220 -1.13 19.27 -6.08
C ILE A 220 -1.74 19.58 -4.69
N SER A 221 -2.63 20.55 -4.61
CA SER A 221 -3.33 20.88 -3.36
C SER A 221 -4.19 19.71 -2.85
N MET A 222 -4.89 19.05 -3.77
CA MET A 222 -5.66 17.83 -3.45
C MET A 222 -4.77 16.74 -2.88
N MET A 223 -3.66 16.42 -3.55
CA MET A 223 -2.71 15.41 -3.08
C MET A 223 -2.07 15.79 -1.74
N TYR A 224 -1.72 17.06 -1.55
CA TYR A 224 -1.09 17.56 -0.33
C TYR A 224 -2.00 17.46 0.90
N LEU A 225 -3.31 17.59 0.71
CA LEU A 225 -4.30 17.44 1.78
C LEU A 225 -4.62 15.97 2.10
N MET A 226 -4.37 15.05 1.16
CA MET A 226 -4.66 13.63 1.37
C MET A 226 -3.73 13.04 2.41
N PRO A 227 -4.26 12.33 3.42
CA PRO A 227 -3.43 11.65 4.40
C PRO A 227 -2.61 10.54 3.77
N ASN A 228 -1.45 10.24 4.35
CA ASN A 228 -0.59 9.11 3.97
C ASN A 228 0.24 8.63 5.15
N GLY A 229 0.60 7.36 5.15
CA GLY A 229 1.54 6.79 6.09
C GLY A 229 0.88 6.03 7.24
N PHE A 230 1.66 5.83 8.28
CA PHE A 230 1.26 5.24 9.55
C PHE A 230 0.40 6.21 10.35
N MET A 231 -0.70 5.73 10.94
CA MET A 231 -1.64 6.60 11.67
C MET A 231 -1.87 6.18 13.11
N HIS A 232 -2.12 4.90 13.35
CA HIS A 232 -2.36 4.40 14.68
C HIS A 232 -1.70 3.06 14.92
N LYS A 233 -1.20 2.86 16.13
CA LYS A 233 -0.57 1.65 16.64
C LYS A 233 -1.48 0.98 17.66
N SER A 234 -1.50 -0.35 17.65
CA SER A 234 -2.04 -1.11 18.77
C SER A 234 -1.08 -1.03 19.96
N LEU A 235 -1.55 -0.55 21.09
CA LEU A 235 -0.73 -0.46 22.32
C LEU A 235 -0.48 -1.84 22.94
N LYS A 236 -1.32 -2.84 22.65
CA LYS A 236 -1.21 -4.19 23.19
C LYS A 236 -0.27 -5.08 22.39
N MET A 237 -0.32 -4.97 21.05
CA MET A 237 0.31 -5.95 20.15
C MET A 237 1.54 -5.42 19.42
N ASP A 238 1.91 -4.16 19.59
CA ASP A 238 2.97 -3.49 18.83
C ASP A 238 2.79 -3.56 17.30
N LEU A 239 1.54 -3.57 16.84
CA LEU A 239 1.16 -3.70 15.44
C LEU A 239 0.51 -2.43 14.90
N THR A 240 0.62 -2.22 13.58
CA THR A 240 -0.07 -1.13 12.89
C THR A 240 -1.57 -1.40 12.88
N ASN A 241 -2.35 -0.50 13.50
CA ASN A 241 -3.80 -0.58 13.51
C ASN A 241 -4.44 0.13 12.32
N ILE A 242 -3.90 1.29 11.94
CA ILE A 242 -4.45 2.09 10.84
C ILE A 242 -3.29 2.64 10.03
N SER A 243 -3.35 2.42 8.73
CA SER A 243 -2.42 3.01 7.77
C SER A 243 -3.09 3.29 6.43
N LEU A 244 -2.50 4.23 5.71
CA LEU A 244 -2.90 4.61 4.36
C LEU A 244 -1.65 4.79 3.51
N ASN A 245 -1.60 4.18 2.34
CA ASN A 245 -0.51 4.34 1.39
C ASN A 245 -1.00 4.93 0.06
N MET A 246 -0.47 6.07 -0.33
CA MET A 246 -0.59 6.61 -1.69
C MET A 246 0.39 5.85 -2.58
N GLY A 247 -0.04 4.68 -3.08
CA GLY A 247 0.85 3.68 -3.67
C GLY A 247 1.21 3.95 -5.12
N VAL A 248 0.25 4.39 -5.93
CA VAL A 248 0.48 4.71 -7.35
C VAL A 248 -0.17 6.04 -7.67
N VAL A 249 0.53 6.86 -8.42
CA VAL A 249 -0.02 8.08 -9.04
C VAL A 249 0.36 8.07 -10.51
N GLU A 250 -0.60 8.31 -11.38
CA GLU A 250 -0.38 8.37 -12.82
C GLU A 250 -1.25 9.45 -13.48
N MET A 251 -0.67 10.10 -14.47
CA MET A 251 -1.30 11.11 -15.29
C MET A 251 -1.30 10.63 -16.73
N ASN A 252 -2.47 10.23 -17.23
CA ASN A 252 -2.72 9.76 -18.58
C ASN A 252 -3.90 10.56 -19.17
N GLU A 253 -4.97 9.88 -19.63
CA GLU A 253 -6.23 10.54 -19.99
C GLU A 253 -6.91 11.19 -18.78
N LYS A 254 -6.69 10.62 -17.60
CA LYS A 254 -7.10 11.13 -16.29
C LYS A 254 -5.92 11.20 -15.35
N PHE A 255 -6.08 11.94 -14.26
CA PHE A 255 -5.18 11.88 -13.12
C PHE A 255 -5.74 10.90 -12.09
N ASN A 256 -5.01 9.81 -11.87
CA ASN A 256 -5.40 8.73 -10.96
C ASN A 256 -4.46 8.61 -9.79
N ILE A 257 -5.02 8.48 -8.58
CA ILE A 257 -4.28 8.21 -7.34
C ILE A 257 -4.85 6.94 -6.73
N TYR A 258 -4.01 5.91 -6.59
CA TYR A 258 -4.39 4.62 -6.02
C TYR A 258 -3.92 4.52 -4.58
N PHE A 259 -4.85 4.18 -3.71
CA PHE A 259 -4.63 4.07 -2.28
C PHE A 259 -4.83 2.65 -1.79
N SER A 260 -3.97 2.24 -0.84
CA SER A 260 -4.17 1.06 -0.01
C SER A 260 -4.42 1.49 1.44
N ILE A 261 -5.64 1.29 1.91
CA ILE A 261 -6.06 1.55 3.29
C ILE A 261 -6.02 0.23 4.04
N ARG A 262 -5.45 0.21 5.24
CA ARG A 262 -5.38 -0.99 6.08
C ARG A 262 -5.83 -0.71 7.49
N SER A 263 -6.74 -1.55 7.98
CA SER A 263 -7.16 -1.60 9.39
C SER A 263 -7.90 -2.91 9.67
N PRO A 264 -7.77 -3.49 10.87
CA PRO A 264 -8.63 -4.59 11.30
C PRO A 264 -10.08 -4.15 11.56
N MET A 265 -10.33 -2.83 11.64
CA MET A 265 -11.65 -2.24 11.94
C MET A 265 -12.27 -1.60 10.69
N GLU A 266 -13.47 -2.03 10.30
CA GLU A 266 -14.19 -1.45 9.17
C GLU A 266 -14.45 0.05 9.36
N SER A 267 -14.89 0.47 10.55
CA SER A 267 -15.17 1.88 10.85
C SER A 267 -13.97 2.80 10.63
N ALA A 268 -12.74 2.32 10.88
CA ALA A 268 -11.53 3.08 10.63
C ALA A 268 -11.20 3.19 9.11
N LYS A 269 -11.47 2.12 8.35
CA LYS A 269 -11.37 2.16 6.88
C LYS A 269 -12.42 3.10 6.28
N ASP A 270 -13.64 3.09 6.83
CA ASP A 270 -14.70 4.01 6.41
C ASP A 270 -14.33 5.47 6.65
N GLU A 271 -13.78 5.79 7.82
CA GLU A 271 -13.35 7.16 8.15
C GLU A 271 -12.28 7.68 7.19
N LEU A 272 -11.26 6.86 6.86
CA LEU A 272 -10.26 7.24 5.87
C LEU A 272 -10.85 7.39 4.46
N SER A 273 -11.75 6.50 4.07
CA SER A 273 -12.45 6.59 2.79
C SER A 273 -13.30 7.87 2.70
N ASN A 274 -14.00 8.22 3.78
CA ASN A 274 -14.79 9.44 3.86
C ASN A 274 -13.92 10.69 3.72
N LYS A 275 -12.74 10.72 4.36
CA LYS A 275 -11.77 11.82 4.21
C LYS A 275 -11.27 11.95 2.77
N LEU A 276 -10.85 10.84 2.15
CA LEU A 276 -10.42 10.86 0.75
C LEU A 276 -11.53 11.31 -0.19
N SER A 277 -12.75 10.82 0.00
CA SER A 277 -13.94 11.20 -0.77
C SER A 277 -14.28 12.69 -0.62
N LEU A 278 -14.22 13.21 0.60
CA LEU A 278 -14.46 14.64 0.87
C LEU A 278 -13.42 15.51 0.16
N ILE A 279 -12.12 15.19 0.33
CA ILE A 279 -11.04 15.93 -0.32
C ILE A 279 -11.19 15.86 -1.84
N ALA A 280 -11.43 14.68 -2.41
CA ALA A 280 -11.64 14.52 -3.85
C ALA A 280 -12.80 15.42 -4.36
N SER A 281 -13.91 15.46 -3.64
CA SER A 281 -15.08 16.26 -4.01
C SER A 281 -14.79 17.76 -4.03
N MET A 282 -13.96 18.27 -3.11
CA MET A 282 -13.56 19.69 -3.06
C MET A 282 -12.81 20.12 -4.34
N PHE A 283 -12.10 19.20 -4.98
CA PHE A 283 -11.33 19.44 -6.20
C PHE A 283 -11.99 18.87 -7.47
N LYS A 284 -13.29 18.56 -7.42
CA LYS A 284 -14.04 17.98 -8.55
C LYS A 284 -13.42 16.68 -9.07
N ALA A 285 -12.86 15.89 -8.18
CA ALA A 285 -12.40 14.53 -8.43
C ALA A 285 -13.40 13.50 -7.89
N LYS A 286 -13.35 12.30 -8.41
CA LYS A 286 -14.23 11.19 -8.02
C LYS A 286 -13.45 10.21 -7.14
N TYR A 287 -14.04 9.81 -6.02
CA TYR A 287 -13.57 8.69 -5.22
C TYR A 287 -14.26 7.40 -5.68
N VAL A 288 -13.49 6.36 -5.97
CA VAL A 288 -13.96 5.05 -6.40
C VAL A 288 -13.42 3.99 -5.44
N LEU A 289 -14.32 3.21 -4.86
CA LEU A 289 -13.96 2.02 -4.10
C LEU A 289 -13.71 0.87 -5.08
N ASP A 290 -12.49 0.34 -5.11
CA ASP A 290 -12.10 -0.74 -6.03
C ASP A 290 -12.25 -2.12 -5.37
N ASN A 291 -11.73 -2.29 -4.15
CA ASN A 291 -11.81 -3.54 -3.41
C ASN A 291 -11.90 -3.29 -1.90
N ASN A 292 -12.56 -4.19 -1.17
CA ASN A 292 -12.62 -4.14 0.28
C ASN A 292 -12.72 -5.56 0.85
N TYR A 293 -11.77 -5.96 1.67
CA TYR A 293 -11.82 -7.21 2.41
C TYR A 293 -11.70 -6.96 3.92
N PRO A 294 -12.42 -7.73 4.75
CA PRO A 294 -12.45 -7.54 6.19
C PRO A 294 -11.12 -7.95 6.84
N GLY A 295 -10.80 -7.30 7.92
CA GLY A 295 -9.80 -7.78 8.86
C GLY A 295 -10.45 -8.57 10.00
N TRP A 296 -9.63 -9.04 10.91
CA TRP A 296 -10.06 -9.61 12.19
C TRP A 296 -9.14 -9.17 13.31
N ASN A 297 -9.76 -8.85 14.44
CA ASN A 297 -9.06 -8.33 15.60
C ASN A 297 -8.48 -9.47 16.45
N TYR A 298 -7.42 -9.15 17.18
CA TYR A 298 -6.90 -10.01 18.23
C TYR A 298 -7.98 -10.31 19.29
N ASP A 299 -8.22 -11.59 19.52
CA ASP A 299 -9.10 -12.07 20.58
C ASP A 299 -8.27 -12.61 21.75
N GLU A 300 -8.14 -11.81 22.82
CA GLU A 300 -7.41 -12.18 24.03
C GLU A 300 -7.98 -13.45 24.69
N GLY A 301 -9.29 -13.70 24.54
CA GLY A 301 -10.02 -14.83 25.10
C GLY A 301 -10.00 -16.12 24.29
N SER A 302 -9.31 -16.17 23.15
CA SER A 302 -9.32 -17.34 22.24
C SER A 302 -8.80 -18.61 22.90
N LYS A 303 -9.72 -19.53 23.21
CA LYS A 303 -9.39 -20.84 23.77
C LYS A 303 -8.64 -21.72 22.77
N LEU A 304 -8.99 -21.63 21.47
CA LEU A 304 -8.31 -22.40 20.42
C LEU A 304 -6.85 -22.02 20.31
N ARG A 305 -6.55 -20.70 20.28
CA ARG A 305 -5.18 -20.20 20.27
C ARG A 305 -4.38 -20.71 21.46
N LYS A 306 -4.91 -20.55 22.66
CA LYS A 306 -4.23 -21.02 23.87
C LYS A 306 -3.94 -22.52 23.82
N GLN A 307 -4.93 -23.34 23.45
CA GLN A 307 -4.76 -24.78 23.29
C GLN A 307 -3.66 -25.13 22.28
N TYR A 308 -3.61 -24.43 21.15
CA TYR A 308 -2.59 -24.65 20.12
C TYR A 308 -1.18 -24.27 20.60
N VAL A 309 -1.04 -23.11 21.23
CA VAL A 309 0.25 -22.64 21.77
C VAL A 309 0.78 -23.58 22.85
N ASP A 310 -0.09 -24.00 23.79
CA ASP A 310 0.27 -24.94 24.86
C ASP A 310 0.67 -26.30 24.28
N PHE A 311 -0.07 -26.83 23.31
CA PHE A 311 0.21 -28.09 22.62
C PHE A 311 1.57 -28.06 21.91
N VAL A 312 1.86 -27.06 21.11
CA VAL A 312 3.15 -26.94 20.39
C VAL A 312 4.32 -26.82 21.37
N LYS A 313 4.12 -26.11 22.47
CA LYS A 313 5.14 -26.00 23.51
C LYS A 313 5.40 -27.33 24.21
N GLU A 314 4.36 -28.13 24.52
CA GLU A 314 4.46 -29.43 25.19
C GLU A 314 5.03 -30.50 24.27
N THR A 315 4.66 -30.55 23.00
CA THR A 315 5.07 -31.61 22.07
C THR A 315 6.40 -31.32 21.36
N GLU A 316 6.65 -30.07 20.98
CA GLU A 316 7.80 -29.67 20.17
C GLU A 316 8.85 -28.86 20.96
N GLY A 317 8.53 -28.41 22.17
CA GLY A 317 9.39 -27.53 22.97
C GLY A 317 9.52 -26.13 22.38
N ILE A 318 8.66 -25.75 21.41
CA ILE A 318 8.71 -24.48 20.68
C ILE A 318 7.80 -23.45 21.35
N THR A 319 8.30 -22.25 21.57
CA THR A 319 7.50 -21.10 21.95
C THR A 319 7.11 -20.33 20.68
N LEU A 320 5.82 -20.33 20.36
CA LEU A 320 5.30 -19.58 19.23
C LEU A 320 5.28 -18.08 19.50
N LYS A 321 5.63 -17.29 18.48
CA LYS A 321 5.45 -15.83 18.47
C LYS A 321 4.07 -15.51 17.91
N GLU A 322 3.31 -14.67 18.59
CA GLU A 322 2.02 -14.17 18.13
C GLU A 322 2.24 -12.89 17.27
N GLU A 323 1.65 -12.86 16.05
CA GLU A 323 1.65 -11.71 15.13
C GLU A 323 0.23 -11.35 14.69
#